data_32e17ee1d8a7fe8d4a4d0bdf6f367748
#
_entry.id   32e17ee1d8a7fe8d4a4d0bdf6f367748
#
_cell.length_a   1.000
_cell.length_b   1.000
_cell.length_c   1.000
_cell.angle_alpha   90.00
_cell.angle_beta   90.00
_cell.angle_gamma   90.00
#
_symmetry.space_group_name_H-M   'P 1'
#
loop_
_entity.id
_entity.type
_entity.pdbx_description
1 polymer ?
#
loop_
_entity_poly.entity_id
_entity_poly.type
_entity_poly.pdbx_seq_one_letter_code
_entity_poly.pdbx_strand_id
1 'polypeptide(L)'
;MGHATNEAVRTGVTAVLCETGWAAAVDVRGGGPGTRETEALAPENLVGRAHAVVLAGGSVFGLAAADGVAASLSAQGCGLQLRTGSPSVPIVPCAVLHDLANGGDKNWGLSPPYRDLGVGALSAAQADFALGAVGAGRGALAGMRKGGIGSASLDLQGGLVVGALVAVNSVGSALMPDGKTYWAWPFELQQEFGGGGPPHGRMDVSDPAPDEARLLAIGRLKSGVNTTIAVVACNADLSTVECKRVAMMAHDGIARALRPAHTPFDGDTVFALASAEMALSEDLLRAAQIGRIGSAAADCLARAIARAVHFGQ
;
A
#
# COMPACT_ATOMS: atom_id res chain seq x y z
N MET A 1 9.96 -0.59 8.60
CA MET A 1 9.69 0.27 7.44
C MET A 1 10.10 1.70 7.71
N GLY A 2 10.30 2.53 6.66
CA GLY A 2 10.69 3.91 6.84
C GLY A 2 10.04 4.88 5.87
N HIS A 3 10.01 6.14 6.24
CA HIS A 3 9.44 7.23 5.47
C HIS A 3 10.48 8.32 5.21
N ALA A 4 10.45 8.89 4.02
CA ALA A 4 11.09 10.15 3.70
C ALA A 4 10.05 11.12 3.13
N THR A 5 9.97 12.33 3.69
CA THR A 5 8.99 13.35 3.32
C THR A 5 9.69 14.59 2.83
N ASN A 6 9.21 15.18 1.75
CA ASN A 6 9.67 16.48 1.25
C ASN A 6 8.52 17.49 1.38
N GLU A 7 8.66 18.39 2.36
CA GLU A 7 7.63 19.37 2.70
C GLU A 7 7.45 20.43 1.61
N ALA A 8 8.53 20.88 0.96
CA ALA A 8 8.47 21.89 -0.09
C ALA A 8 7.73 21.34 -1.33
N VAL A 9 8.01 20.10 -1.69
CA VAL A 9 7.34 19.41 -2.80
C VAL A 9 5.96 18.88 -2.40
N ARG A 10 5.67 18.70 -1.12
CA ARG A 10 4.47 18.03 -0.57
C ARG A 10 4.29 16.62 -1.10
N THR A 11 5.33 15.83 -1.00
CA THR A 11 5.39 14.44 -1.47
C THR A 11 6.29 13.60 -0.56
N GLY A 12 6.38 12.31 -0.80
CA GLY A 12 7.31 11.46 -0.06
C GLY A 12 7.34 10.02 -0.56
N VAL A 13 8.14 9.23 0.11
CA VAL A 13 8.41 7.82 -0.18
C VAL A 13 8.30 7.02 1.11
N THR A 14 7.72 5.82 1.01
CA THR A 14 7.65 4.82 2.07
C THR A 14 8.31 3.54 1.57
N ALA A 15 9.29 3.02 2.29
CA ALA A 15 9.97 1.76 1.98
C ALA A 15 9.63 0.69 3.02
N VAL A 16 9.23 -0.49 2.56
CA VAL A 16 9.06 -1.70 3.37
C VAL A 16 10.25 -2.60 3.10
N LEU A 17 11.09 -2.84 4.09
CA LEU A 17 12.30 -3.66 3.97
C LEU A 17 11.97 -5.13 4.24
N CYS A 18 12.49 -6.01 3.38
CA CYS A 18 12.43 -7.48 3.48
C CYS A 18 13.88 -8.01 3.55
N GLU A 19 14.49 -8.00 4.72
CA GLU A 19 15.95 -8.15 4.91
C GLU A 19 16.58 -9.36 4.21
N THR A 20 15.88 -10.50 4.20
CA THR A 20 16.39 -11.76 3.62
C THR A 20 15.83 -12.06 2.23
N GLY A 21 14.98 -11.15 1.67
CA GLY A 21 14.20 -11.41 0.47
C GLY A 21 13.01 -12.34 0.77
N TRP A 22 11.81 -11.75 0.93
CA TRP A 22 10.57 -12.47 1.25
C TRP A 22 9.87 -12.96 -0.01
N ALA A 23 9.12 -14.04 0.07
CA ALA A 23 8.21 -14.44 -0.99
C ALA A 23 7.22 -13.30 -1.26
N ALA A 24 7.02 -12.98 -2.53
CA ALA A 24 6.28 -11.80 -2.90
C ALA A 24 5.44 -12.01 -4.16
N ALA A 25 4.29 -11.36 -4.21
CA ALA A 25 3.47 -11.26 -5.40
C ALA A 25 2.74 -9.91 -5.42
N VAL A 26 2.12 -9.56 -6.53
CA VAL A 26 1.36 -8.31 -6.70
C VAL A 26 0.06 -8.57 -7.45
N ASP A 27 -0.99 -7.84 -7.09
CA ASP A 27 -2.24 -7.77 -7.85
C ASP A 27 -2.59 -6.31 -8.14
N VAL A 28 -2.96 -6.02 -9.38
CA VAL A 28 -3.29 -4.66 -9.86
C VAL A 28 -4.73 -4.67 -10.37
N ARG A 29 -5.57 -3.78 -9.84
CA ARG A 29 -6.99 -3.70 -10.22
C ARG A 29 -7.45 -2.33 -10.69
N GLY A 30 -6.73 -1.28 -10.38
CA GLY A 30 -7.03 0.06 -10.90
C GLY A 30 -6.79 0.16 -12.40
N GLY A 31 -7.55 1.05 -13.08
CA GLY A 31 -7.45 1.24 -14.54
C GLY A 31 -6.26 2.10 -15.00
N GLY A 32 -5.55 2.79 -14.06
CA GLY A 32 -4.41 3.67 -14.34
C GLY A 32 -3.19 3.44 -13.44
N PRO A 33 -2.65 2.21 -13.34
CA PRO A 33 -1.56 1.91 -12.44
C PRO A 33 -0.23 2.54 -12.88
N GLY A 34 0.57 2.97 -11.89
CA GLY A 34 1.98 3.31 -12.06
C GLY A 34 2.82 2.37 -11.23
N THR A 35 3.50 1.42 -11.88
CA THR A 35 4.26 0.36 -11.21
C THR A 35 5.60 0.11 -11.88
N ARG A 36 6.53 -0.49 -11.13
CA ARG A 36 7.84 -0.91 -11.59
C ARG A 36 8.18 -2.29 -11.05
N GLU A 37 8.84 -3.12 -11.84
CA GLU A 37 9.40 -4.44 -11.50
C GLU A 37 8.34 -5.45 -11.00
N THR A 38 7.08 -5.26 -11.38
CA THR A 38 5.97 -6.13 -10.99
C THR A 38 6.02 -7.49 -11.67
N GLU A 39 6.52 -7.57 -12.92
CA GLU A 39 6.64 -8.81 -13.66
C GLU A 39 7.60 -9.82 -13.01
N ALA A 40 8.63 -9.34 -12.28
CA ALA A 40 9.52 -10.20 -11.51
C ALA A 40 8.80 -10.98 -10.39
N LEU A 41 7.62 -10.51 -9.97
CA LEU A 41 6.77 -11.11 -8.95
C LEU A 41 5.64 -11.98 -9.53
N ALA A 42 5.55 -12.13 -10.86
CA ALA A 42 4.55 -13.00 -11.47
C ALA A 42 4.83 -14.46 -11.10
N PRO A 43 3.80 -15.23 -10.71
CA PRO A 43 4.00 -16.61 -10.21
C PRO A 43 4.68 -17.57 -11.17
N GLU A 44 4.58 -17.30 -12.47
CA GLU A 44 5.22 -18.05 -13.54
C GLU A 44 6.71 -17.71 -13.74
N ASN A 45 7.20 -16.64 -13.08
CA ASN A 45 8.57 -16.18 -13.22
C ASN A 45 9.48 -16.72 -12.09
N LEU A 46 10.79 -16.76 -12.37
CA LEU A 46 11.78 -17.43 -11.51
C LEU A 46 12.01 -16.70 -10.16
N VAL A 47 11.90 -15.37 -10.15
CA VAL A 47 12.35 -14.55 -9.01
C VAL A 47 11.45 -14.69 -7.80
N GLY A 48 10.17 -14.34 -7.90
CA GLY A 48 9.13 -14.56 -6.91
C GLY A 48 9.39 -14.02 -5.49
N ARG A 49 10.32 -13.08 -5.33
CA ARG A 49 10.68 -12.48 -4.04
C ARG A 49 11.02 -11.01 -4.14
N ALA A 50 10.89 -10.26 -3.04
CA ALA A 50 11.27 -8.87 -2.93
C ALA A 50 12.22 -8.65 -1.74
N HIS A 51 13.19 -7.75 -1.89
CA HIS A 51 14.09 -7.29 -0.82
C HIS A 51 13.60 -6.00 -0.17
N ALA A 52 12.82 -5.22 -0.90
CA ALA A 52 12.00 -4.13 -0.38
C ALA A 52 10.82 -3.90 -1.32
N VAL A 53 9.76 -3.26 -0.81
CA VAL A 53 8.66 -2.70 -1.61
C VAL A 53 8.61 -1.22 -1.38
N VAL A 54 8.48 -0.43 -2.45
CA VAL A 54 8.44 1.03 -2.39
C VAL A 54 7.05 1.54 -2.77
N LEU A 55 6.46 2.36 -1.91
CA LEU A 55 5.29 3.18 -2.19
C LEU A 55 5.75 4.64 -2.30
N ALA A 56 5.38 5.34 -3.37
CA ALA A 56 5.87 6.70 -3.57
C ALA A 56 4.76 7.65 -4.08
N GLY A 57 4.85 8.92 -3.72
CA GLY A 57 4.18 9.99 -4.44
C GLY A 57 4.81 10.24 -5.82
N GLY A 58 4.39 11.29 -6.51
CA GLY A 58 5.07 11.80 -7.70
C GLY A 58 4.73 11.13 -9.02
N SER A 59 3.72 10.25 -9.06
CA SER A 59 3.35 9.56 -10.28
C SER A 59 4.58 8.89 -10.93
N VAL A 60 4.73 8.94 -12.24
CA VAL A 60 5.86 8.33 -12.98
C VAL A 60 7.25 8.69 -12.42
N PHE A 61 7.42 9.91 -11.89
CA PHE A 61 8.70 10.36 -11.31
C PHE A 61 9.02 9.60 -9.99
N GLY A 62 7.99 9.22 -9.24
CA GLY A 62 8.12 8.45 -8.01
C GLY A 62 8.73 7.06 -8.20
N LEU A 63 8.65 6.48 -9.39
CA LEU A 63 9.26 5.19 -9.72
C LEU A 63 10.78 5.19 -9.52
N ALA A 64 11.43 6.35 -9.60
CA ALA A 64 12.87 6.50 -9.34
C ALA A 64 13.25 6.26 -7.87
N ALA A 65 12.27 6.26 -6.94
CA ALA A 65 12.54 5.95 -5.54
C ALA A 65 13.10 4.53 -5.35
N ALA A 66 12.61 3.58 -6.15
CA ALA A 66 13.13 2.22 -6.14
C ALA A 66 14.59 2.11 -6.60
N ASP A 67 15.09 3.01 -7.45
CA ASP A 67 16.51 3.06 -7.81
C ASP A 67 17.38 3.40 -6.61
N GLY A 68 16.92 4.37 -5.79
CA GLY A 68 17.63 4.76 -4.57
C GLY A 68 17.69 3.62 -3.55
N VAL A 69 16.55 2.94 -3.34
CA VAL A 69 16.46 1.79 -2.45
C VAL A 69 17.33 0.63 -2.96
N ALA A 70 17.24 0.28 -4.24
CA ALA A 70 18.02 -0.80 -4.83
C ALA A 70 19.52 -0.55 -4.74
N ALA A 71 19.98 0.67 -5.07
CA ALA A 71 21.37 1.05 -4.95
C ALA A 71 21.87 0.94 -3.49
N SER A 72 21.07 1.39 -2.52
CA SER A 72 21.43 1.34 -1.10
C SER A 72 21.50 -0.10 -0.58
N LEU A 73 20.56 -0.96 -0.94
CA LEU A 73 20.56 -2.38 -0.57
C LEU A 73 21.75 -3.12 -1.21
N SER A 74 22.02 -2.87 -2.49
CA SER A 74 23.17 -3.45 -3.20
C SER A 74 24.49 -3.08 -2.54
N ALA A 75 24.65 -1.81 -2.15
CA ALA A 75 25.84 -1.33 -1.43
C ALA A 75 26.04 -1.99 -0.05
N GLN A 76 24.96 -2.45 0.57
CA GLN A 76 24.95 -3.22 1.84
C GLN A 76 25.13 -4.73 1.62
N GLY A 77 25.29 -5.19 0.38
CA GLY A 77 25.40 -6.61 0.05
C GLY A 77 24.05 -7.36 0.09
N CYS A 78 22.93 -6.66 0.23
CA CYS A 78 21.59 -7.24 0.22
C CYS A 78 21.11 -7.41 -1.23
N GLY A 79 20.55 -8.58 -1.55
CA GLY A 79 20.05 -8.91 -2.88
C GLY A 79 20.47 -10.30 -3.36
N LEU A 80 20.08 -10.64 -4.59
CA LEU A 80 20.44 -11.89 -5.22
C LEU A 80 21.93 -11.88 -5.62
N GLN A 81 22.64 -12.94 -5.32
CA GLN A 81 24.02 -13.18 -5.76
C GLN A 81 24.00 -13.98 -7.07
N LEU A 82 23.98 -13.32 -8.21
CA LEU A 82 23.89 -13.97 -9.51
C LEU A 82 25.22 -14.60 -9.96
N ARG A 83 26.36 -14.00 -9.54
CA ARG A 83 27.71 -14.50 -9.82
C ARG A 83 28.67 -14.08 -8.68
N THR A 84 29.63 -14.93 -8.40
CA THR A 84 30.69 -14.60 -7.44
C THR A 84 31.44 -13.34 -7.88
N GLY A 85 31.58 -12.36 -6.97
CA GLY A 85 32.27 -11.10 -7.24
C GLY A 85 31.45 -10.04 -7.97
N SER A 86 30.19 -10.33 -8.35
CA SER A 86 29.28 -9.29 -8.84
C SER A 86 28.57 -8.55 -7.69
N PRO A 87 28.12 -7.32 -7.91
CA PRO A 87 27.24 -6.65 -6.96
C PRO A 87 25.99 -7.47 -6.67
N SER A 88 25.45 -7.37 -5.46
CA SER A 88 24.14 -7.91 -5.10
C SER A 88 23.04 -7.24 -5.92
N VAL A 89 22.04 -7.99 -6.34
CA VAL A 89 20.94 -7.52 -7.18
C VAL A 89 19.64 -7.58 -6.36
N PRO A 90 19.27 -6.49 -5.67
CA PRO A 90 18.00 -6.44 -4.94
C PRO A 90 16.83 -6.34 -5.90
N ILE A 91 15.74 -7.00 -5.56
CA ILE A 91 14.45 -6.87 -6.24
C ILE A 91 13.61 -5.89 -5.43
N VAL A 92 13.27 -4.75 -6.05
CA VAL A 92 12.61 -3.62 -5.37
C VAL A 92 11.41 -3.12 -6.19
N PRO A 93 10.30 -3.86 -6.19
CA PRO A 93 9.09 -3.41 -6.85
C PRO A 93 8.56 -2.12 -6.23
N CYS A 94 7.91 -1.31 -7.07
CA CYS A 94 7.38 -0.01 -6.66
C CYS A 94 5.98 0.22 -7.23
N ALA A 95 5.13 0.89 -6.45
CA ALA A 95 3.89 1.48 -6.92
C ALA A 95 3.84 2.96 -6.54
N VAL A 96 3.22 3.79 -7.39
CA VAL A 96 3.15 5.24 -7.21
C VAL A 96 1.73 5.75 -7.18
N LEU A 97 1.50 6.80 -6.40
CA LEU A 97 0.29 7.59 -6.43
C LEU A 97 0.57 8.98 -7.04
N HIS A 98 -0.47 9.64 -7.52
CA HIS A 98 -0.36 10.97 -8.13
C HIS A 98 -0.68 12.05 -7.10
N ASP A 99 0.34 12.79 -6.68
CA ASP A 99 0.23 13.95 -5.78
C ASP A 99 0.82 15.25 -6.39
N LEU A 100 0.98 15.27 -7.73
CA LEU A 100 1.61 16.38 -8.44
C LEU A 100 0.77 17.66 -8.46
N ALA A 101 -0.55 17.55 -8.29
CA ALA A 101 -1.49 18.67 -8.34
C ALA A 101 -1.83 19.25 -6.95
N ASN A 102 -1.03 18.96 -5.90
CA ASN A 102 -1.30 19.35 -4.52
C ASN A 102 -0.68 20.68 -4.08
N GLY A 103 -0.12 21.47 -5.01
CA GLY A 103 0.41 22.82 -4.79
C GLY A 103 1.83 22.88 -4.28
N GLY A 104 2.57 21.86 -3.99
CA GLY A 104 4.00 21.93 -3.63
C GLY A 104 4.89 22.35 -4.82
N ASP A 105 6.14 22.75 -4.56
CA ASP A 105 7.10 23.11 -5.58
C ASP A 105 7.51 21.91 -6.43
N LYS A 106 7.21 21.94 -7.72
CA LYS A 106 7.52 20.91 -8.71
C LYS A 106 8.58 21.36 -9.73
N ASN A 107 9.28 22.47 -9.45
CA ASN A 107 10.29 23.05 -10.35
C ASN A 107 11.66 22.37 -10.21
N TRP A 108 11.71 21.05 -10.22
CA TRP A 108 12.94 20.27 -10.07
C TRP A 108 13.72 20.04 -11.37
N GLY A 109 13.23 20.47 -12.54
CA GLY A 109 13.90 20.28 -13.83
C GLY A 109 14.17 18.80 -14.13
N LEU A 110 15.43 18.45 -14.34
CA LEU A 110 15.87 17.07 -14.63
C LEU A 110 16.15 16.22 -13.38
N SER A 111 15.99 16.77 -12.17
CA SER A 111 16.35 16.11 -10.92
C SER A 111 15.16 15.99 -9.97
N PRO A 112 14.12 15.17 -10.29
CA PRO A 112 13.03 14.88 -9.35
C PRO A 112 13.57 14.24 -8.07
N PRO A 113 13.06 14.59 -6.88
CA PRO A 113 13.70 14.23 -5.61
C PRO A 113 13.53 12.76 -5.19
N TYR A 114 12.82 11.95 -5.96
CA TYR A 114 12.31 10.65 -5.50
C TYR A 114 13.39 9.60 -5.28
N ARG A 115 14.48 9.63 -6.07
CA ARG A 115 15.62 8.71 -5.85
C ARG A 115 16.23 8.92 -4.46
N ASP A 116 16.47 10.18 -4.10
CA ASP A 116 17.06 10.53 -2.80
C ASP A 116 16.08 10.29 -1.65
N LEU A 117 14.79 10.54 -1.88
CA LEU A 117 13.73 10.17 -0.93
C LEU A 117 13.68 8.64 -0.73
N GLY A 118 13.93 7.83 -1.75
CA GLY A 118 14.05 6.38 -1.62
C GLY A 118 15.20 5.97 -0.71
N VAL A 119 16.37 6.56 -0.88
CA VAL A 119 17.54 6.36 0.01
C VAL A 119 17.20 6.75 1.44
N GLY A 120 16.58 7.93 1.63
CA GLY A 120 16.18 8.43 2.95
C GLY A 120 15.14 7.53 3.62
N ALA A 121 14.14 7.06 2.87
CA ALA A 121 13.11 6.17 3.39
C ALA A 121 13.69 4.83 3.87
N LEU A 122 14.62 4.25 3.10
CA LEU A 122 15.27 3.01 3.52
C LEU A 122 16.14 3.24 4.78
N SER A 123 16.89 4.31 4.82
CA SER A 123 17.74 4.64 5.98
C SER A 123 16.95 4.91 7.26
N ALA A 124 15.70 5.36 7.13
CA ALA A 124 14.78 5.60 8.25
C ALA A 124 13.96 4.36 8.65
N ALA A 125 14.27 3.17 8.10
CA ALA A 125 13.49 1.96 8.37
C ALA A 125 13.65 1.50 9.83
N GLN A 126 12.50 1.33 10.50
CA GLN A 126 12.40 0.89 11.89
C GLN A 126 11.09 0.16 12.13
N ALA A 127 10.94 -0.47 13.31
CA ALA A 127 9.72 -1.19 13.69
C ALA A 127 8.56 -0.22 13.94
N ASP A 128 8.82 0.86 14.68
CA ASP A 128 7.83 1.91 14.95
C ASP A 128 7.90 3.01 13.90
N PHE A 129 6.74 3.38 13.34
CA PHE A 129 6.65 4.36 12.25
C PHE A 129 5.38 5.21 12.37
N ALA A 130 5.43 6.42 11.83
CA ALA A 130 4.32 7.36 11.85
C ALA A 130 3.21 6.96 10.85
N LEU A 131 1.97 7.37 11.16
CA LEU A 131 0.81 7.27 10.27
C LEU A 131 0.38 8.67 9.79
N GLY A 132 -0.56 8.71 8.85
CA GLY A 132 -1.14 9.95 8.33
C GLY A 132 -0.30 10.60 7.24
N ALA A 133 -0.12 11.92 7.30
CA ALA A 133 0.48 12.72 6.24
C ALA A 133 2.02 12.64 6.21
N VAL A 134 2.57 11.44 6.09
CA VAL A 134 4.00 11.14 6.03
C VAL A 134 4.36 10.27 4.83
N GLY A 135 5.63 10.26 4.41
CA GLY A 135 6.11 9.41 3.33
C GLY A 135 5.25 9.52 2.08
N ALA A 136 4.89 8.40 1.47
CA ALA A 136 4.04 8.36 0.27
C ALA A 136 2.64 8.98 0.50
N GLY A 137 2.18 9.06 1.76
CA GLY A 137 0.89 9.66 2.12
C GLY A 137 0.91 11.19 2.26
N ARG A 138 2.09 11.85 2.19
CA ARG A 138 2.23 13.30 2.49
C ARG A 138 1.34 14.20 1.64
N GLY A 139 1.22 13.90 0.36
CA GLY A 139 0.44 14.69 -0.58
C GLY A 139 -0.91 14.08 -0.98
N ALA A 140 -1.31 12.99 -0.34
CA ALA A 140 -2.43 12.16 -0.74
C ALA A 140 -3.80 12.71 -0.30
N LEU A 141 -4.84 12.39 -1.10
CA LEU A 141 -6.25 12.70 -0.81
C LEU A 141 -7.10 11.43 -0.96
N ALA A 142 -8.06 11.25 -0.06
CA ALA A 142 -9.07 10.20 -0.09
C ALA A 142 -10.45 10.82 -0.27
N GLY A 143 -11.01 10.74 -1.48
CA GLY A 143 -12.16 11.56 -1.83
C GLY A 143 -11.86 13.04 -1.59
N MET A 144 -12.70 13.71 -0.84
CA MET A 144 -12.56 15.14 -0.49
C MET A 144 -11.76 15.39 0.80
N ARG A 145 -11.24 14.34 1.43
CA ARG A 145 -10.45 14.42 2.67
C ARG A 145 -8.97 14.21 2.41
N LYS A 146 -8.12 14.56 3.37
CA LYS A 146 -6.72 14.13 3.31
C LYS A 146 -6.65 12.61 3.37
N GLY A 147 -5.81 12.04 2.52
CA GLY A 147 -5.36 10.67 2.63
C GLY A 147 -4.17 10.53 3.58
N GLY A 148 -3.36 9.52 3.38
CA GLY A 148 -2.21 9.32 4.25
C GLY A 148 -1.67 7.90 4.21
N ILE A 149 -0.73 7.64 5.12
CA ILE A 149 -0.26 6.29 5.46
C ILE A 149 -1.12 5.73 6.59
N GLY A 150 -1.59 4.50 6.42
CA GLY A 150 -2.25 3.74 7.48
C GLY A 150 -1.69 2.33 7.58
N SER A 151 -1.81 1.74 8.76
CA SER A 151 -1.39 0.37 9.04
C SER A 151 -2.29 -0.27 10.08
N ALA A 152 -2.53 -1.56 9.93
CA ALA A 152 -3.25 -2.38 10.91
C ALA A 152 -2.77 -3.83 10.84
N SER A 153 -2.92 -4.58 11.93
CA SER A 153 -2.55 -5.99 11.98
C SER A 153 -3.57 -6.82 12.76
N LEU A 154 -3.51 -8.13 12.55
CA LEU A 154 -4.26 -9.14 13.27
C LEU A 154 -3.33 -10.29 13.66
N ASP A 155 -3.42 -10.71 14.92
CA ASP A 155 -2.92 -12.01 15.37
C ASP A 155 -4.05 -13.05 15.17
N LEU A 156 -3.79 -14.05 14.35
CA LEU A 156 -4.74 -15.11 14.01
C LEU A 156 -4.65 -16.31 14.99
N GLN A 157 -4.05 -16.11 16.15
CA GLN A 157 -3.71 -17.11 17.15
C GLN A 157 -2.55 -18.03 16.71
N GLY A 158 -1.88 -18.62 17.70
CA GLY A 158 -0.74 -19.49 17.47
C GLY A 158 0.51 -18.79 16.91
N GLY A 159 0.56 -17.44 16.96
CA GLY A 159 1.67 -16.63 16.47
C GLY A 159 1.61 -16.28 14.97
N LEU A 160 0.54 -16.66 14.28
CA LEU A 160 0.32 -16.27 12.89
C LEU A 160 -0.19 -14.81 12.83
N VAL A 161 0.65 -13.92 12.34
CA VAL A 161 0.35 -12.49 12.23
C VAL A 161 0.18 -12.08 10.77
N VAL A 162 -0.86 -11.27 10.52
CA VAL A 162 -1.11 -10.64 9.22
C VAL A 162 -1.19 -9.14 9.43
N GLY A 163 -0.49 -8.36 8.61
CA GLY A 163 -0.49 -6.91 8.64
C GLY A 163 -0.75 -6.28 7.28
N ALA A 164 -1.20 -5.04 7.28
CA ALA A 164 -1.35 -4.21 6.10
C ALA A 164 -0.76 -2.82 6.32
N LEU A 165 -0.14 -2.28 5.29
CA LEU A 165 0.30 -0.90 5.16
C LEU A 165 -0.29 -0.33 3.88
N VAL A 166 -0.79 0.89 3.90
CA VAL A 166 -1.41 1.52 2.73
C VAL A 166 -1.06 3.00 2.63
N ALA A 167 -0.86 3.49 1.42
CA ALA A 167 -0.92 4.90 1.09
C ALA A 167 -2.23 5.16 0.32
N VAL A 168 -3.09 5.99 0.88
CA VAL A 168 -4.46 6.22 0.38
C VAL A 168 -4.53 7.55 -0.35
N ASN A 169 -4.71 7.50 -1.68
CA ASN A 169 -4.97 8.66 -2.55
C ASN A 169 -6.11 8.34 -3.53
N SER A 170 -7.26 7.90 -3.01
CA SER A 170 -8.36 7.32 -3.78
C SER A 170 -9.28 8.35 -4.43
N VAL A 171 -9.97 7.94 -5.52
CA VAL A 171 -11.17 8.64 -6.03
C VAL A 171 -12.27 8.57 -4.99
N GLY A 172 -12.52 7.36 -4.47
CA GLY A 172 -13.57 7.09 -3.51
C GLY A 172 -13.31 7.71 -2.15
N SER A 173 -14.39 7.90 -1.41
CA SER A 173 -14.39 8.34 -0.02
C SER A 173 -14.26 7.14 0.94
N ALA A 174 -13.50 7.33 2.02
CA ALA A 174 -13.49 6.40 3.15
C ALA A 174 -14.68 6.60 4.10
N LEU A 175 -15.39 7.73 3.96
CA LEU A 175 -16.57 8.05 4.77
C LEU A 175 -17.85 7.77 4.01
N MET A 176 -18.89 7.38 4.76
CA MET A 176 -20.25 7.25 4.30
C MET A 176 -20.84 8.65 3.99
N PRO A 177 -22.03 8.74 3.36
CA PRO A 177 -22.64 10.03 3.00
C PRO A 177 -22.92 10.98 4.16
N ASP A 178 -22.87 10.53 5.41
CA ASP A 178 -22.97 11.39 6.59
C ASP A 178 -21.68 12.21 6.86
N GLY A 179 -20.61 11.94 6.13
CA GLY A 179 -19.30 12.58 6.28
C GLY A 179 -18.57 12.29 7.59
N LYS A 180 -19.01 11.28 8.36
CA LYS A 180 -18.51 10.93 9.70
C LYS A 180 -18.23 9.46 9.87
N THR A 181 -19.13 8.58 9.42
CA THR A 181 -19.01 7.13 9.59
C THR A 181 -18.06 6.57 8.53
N TYR A 182 -17.05 5.83 8.94
CA TYR A 182 -16.18 5.10 8.00
C TYR A 182 -16.90 3.90 7.39
N TRP A 183 -16.70 3.63 6.09
CA TRP A 183 -17.20 2.37 5.49
C TRP A 183 -16.62 1.15 6.20
N ALA A 184 -15.40 1.25 6.71
CA ALA A 184 -14.71 0.19 7.44
C ALA A 184 -15.16 0.01 8.90
N TRP A 185 -16.19 0.74 9.39
CA TRP A 185 -16.63 0.67 10.79
C TRP A 185 -16.85 -0.75 11.33
N PRO A 186 -17.33 -1.75 10.54
CA PRO A 186 -17.55 -3.09 11.09
C PRO A 186 -16.28 -3.84 11.46
N PHE A 187 -15.13 -3.37 10.97
CA PHE A 187 -13.82 -3.98 11.18
C PHE A 187 -13.00 -3.28 12.25
N GLU A 188 -13.47 -2.16 12.80
CA GLU A 188 -12.72 -1.37 13.78
C GLU A 188 -12.42 -2.17 15.04
N LEU A 189 -11.17 -2.14 15.48
CA LEU A 189 -10.73 -2.71 16.75
C LEU A 189 -10.22 -1.60 17.68
N GLN A 190 -10.59 -1.68 18.96
CA GLN A 190 -10.07 -0.80 19.99
C GLN A 190 -10.19 0.72 19.69
N GLN A 191 -11.22 1.11 18.94
CA GLN A 191 -11.47 2.51 18.55
C GLN A 191 -10.32 3.16 17.77
N GLU A 192 -9.58 2.40 16.99
CA GLU A 192 -8.33 2.81 16.32
C GLU A 192 -8.49 3.87 15.22
N PHE A 193 -9.74 4.18 14.82
CA PHE A 193 -10.11 5.31 13.97
C PHE A 193 -11.37 6.04 14.44
N GLY A 194 -11.54 6.12 15.78
CA GLY A 194 -12.49 7.01 16.42
C GLY A 194 -13.67 6.37 17.10
N GLY A 195 -13.92 5.05 16.95
CA GLY A 195 -14.97 4.31 17.66
C GLY A 195 -16.39 4.76 17.33
N GLY A 196 -16.61 5.31 16.11
CA GLY A 196 -17.89 5.90 15.71
C GLY A 196 -19.04 4.90 15.59
N GLY A 197 -18.73 3.62 15.42
CA GLY A 197 -19.71 2.55 15.25
C GLY A 197 -20.57 2.66 13.98
N PRO A 198 -21.73 2.00 13.94
CA PRO A 198 -22.63 2.05 12.79
C PRO A 198 -23.27 3.44 12.63
N PRO A 199 -23.69 3.81 11.41
CA PRO A 199 -24.38 5.06 11.17
C PRO A 199 -25.72 5.12 11.91
N HIS A 200 -26.11 6.32 12.37
CA HIS A 200 -27.40 6.53 12.99
C HIS A 200 -28.51 6.57 11.94
N GLY A 201 -29.47 5.66 12.04
CA GLY A 201 -30.61 5.58 11.14
C GLY A 201 -30.30 4.94 9.78
N ARG A 202 -31.24 5.06 8.84
CA ARG A 202 -31.08 4.54 7.48
C ARG A 202 -30.26 5.51 6.64
N MET A 203 -29.14 5.05 6.11
CA MET A 203 -28.33 5.81 5.16
C MET A 203 -28.86 5.65 3.74
N ASP A 204 -28.94 6.74 3.01
CA ASP A 204 -29.13 6.69 1.57
C ASP A 204 -27.81 6.38 0.89
N VAL A 205 -27.70 5.21 0.32
CA VAL A 205 -26.54 4.72 -0.42
C VAL A 205 -26.88 4.44 -1.89
N SER A 206 -27.99 5.01 -2.37
CA SER A 206 -28.46 4.82 -3.76
C SER A 206 -27.49 5.44 -4.78
N ASP A 207 -26.81 6.54 -4.42
CA ASP A 207 -25.76 7.09 -5.26
C ASP A 207 -24.47 6.27 -5.08
N PRO A 208 -23.96 5.62 -6.15
CA PRO A 208 -22.71 4.88 -6.11
C PRO A 208 -21.48 5.79 -6.03
N ALA A 209 -21.61 7.08 -6.32
CA ALA A 209 -20.54 8.09 -6.28
C ALA A 209 -20.95 9.25 -5.37
N PRO A 210 -20.93 9.07 -4.02
CA PRO A 210 -21.35 10.10 -3.08
C PRO A 210 -20.52 11.39 -3.22
N ASP A 211 -21.07 12.50 -2.77
CA ASP A 211 -20.43 13.83 -2.85
C ASP A 211 -19.03 13.88 -2.25
N GLU A 212 -18.76 13.06 -1.23
CA GLU A 212 -17.43 12.90 -0.62
C GLU A 212 -16.41 12.21 -1.54
N ALA A 213 -16.86 11.57 -2.63
CA ALA A 213 -15.97 11.02 -3.66
C ALA A 213 -15.60 12.10 -4.69
N ARG A 214 -14.40 12.01 -5.24
CA ARG A 214 -13.93 12.96 -6.26
C ARG A 214 -14.37 12.62 -7.68
N LEU A 215 -15.21 11.62 -7.90
CA LEU A 215 -15.53 11.12 -9.23
C LEU A 215 -16.12 12.18 -10.15
N LEU A 216 -17.04 13.00 -9.64
CA LEU A 216 -17.66 14.10 -10.39
C LEU A 216 -16.72 15.30 -10.58
N ALA A 217 -15.80 15.54 -9.65
CA ALA A 217 -14.80 16.59 -9.77
C ALA A 217 -13.72 16.24 -10.83
N ILE A 218 -13.51 14.96 -11.13
CA ILE A 218 -12.54 14.48 -12.13
C ILE A 218 -12.97 14.78 -13.57
N GLY A 219 -14.23 15.12 -13.84
CA GLY A 219 -14.71 15.48 -15.19
C GLY A 219 -13.92 16.56 -15.93
N ARG A 220 -12.96 17.22 -15.24
CA ARG A 220 -12.00 18.18 -15.78
C ARG A 220 -10.54 17.70 -15.71
N LEU A 221 -10.27 16.52 -15.12
CA LEU A 221 -8.92 15.96 -14.93
C LEU A 221 -8.72 14.75 -15.86
N LYS A 222 -7.50 14.59 -16.37
CA LYS A 222 -7.11 13.43 -17.18
C LYS A 222 -6.92 12.21 -16.28
N SER A 223 -7.01 10.99 -16.83
CA SER A 223 -6.86 9.70 -16.15
C SER A 223 -5.55 9.57 -15.35
N GLY A 224 -5.55 8.76 -14.28
CA GLY A 224 -4.34 8.42 -13.53
C GLY A 224 -3.98 9.34 -12.38
N VAL A 225 -4.95 10.06 -11.79
CA VAL A 225 -4.72 11.03 -10.71
C VAL A 225 -5.01 10.49 -9.31
N ASN A 226 -5.46 9.24 -9.18
CA ASN A 226 -5.88 8.65 -7.90
C ASN A 226 -5.35 7.23 -7.80
N THR A 227 -5.09 6.76 -6.61
CA THR A 227 -4.50 5.43 -6.43
C THR A 227 -4.49 5.05 -4.96
N THR A 228 -4.84 3.80 -4.65
CA THR A 228 -4.58 3.18 -3.35
C THR A 228 -3.50 2.12 -3.54
N ILE A 229 -2.33 2.33 -2.96
CA ILE A 229 -1.20 1.40 -3.05
C ILE A 229 -0.91 0.80 -1.68
N ALA A 230 -0.80 -0.53 -1.63
CA ALA A 230 -0.73 -1.24 -0.36
C ALA A 230 0.29 -2.39 -0.38
N VAL A 231 0.76 -2.72 0.81
CA VAL A 231 1.50 -3.94 1.11
C VAL A 231 0.72 -4.69 2.17
N VAL A 232 0.39 -5.96 1.94
CA VAL A 232 -0.05 -6.88 2.97
C VAL A 232 1.08 -7.88 3.24
N ALA A 233 1.30 -8.23 4.49
CA ALA A 233 2.38 -9.12 4.88
C ALA A 233 1.92 -10.12 5.93
N CYS A 234 2.50 -11.33 5.91
CA CYS A 234 2.35 -12.30 6.99
C CYS A 234 3.68 -12.97 7.29
N ASN A 235 3.77 -13.56 8.48
CA ASN A 235 4.94 -14.35 8.90
C ASN A 235 4.86 -15.82 8.48
N ALA A 236 3.80 -16.25 7.79
CA ALA A 236 3.67 -17.61 7.29
C ALA A 236 4.66 -17.93 6.17
N ASP A 237 5.01 -19.20 6.04
CA ASP A 237 5.72 -19.73 4.88
C ASP A 237 4.73 -19.93 3.72
N LEU A 238 4.69 -18.98 2.79
CA LEU A 238 3.88 -19.01 1.58
C LEU A 238 4.74 -19.00 0.33
N SER A 239 4.29 -19.73 -0.67
CA SER A 239 4.82 -19.62 -2.04
C SER A 239 4.36 -18.33 -2.72
N THR A 240 5.04 -17.95 -3.83
CA THR A 240 4.64 -16.80 -4.68
C THR A 240 3.20 -16.93 -5.18
N VAL A 241 2.78 -18.15 -5.58
CA VAL A 241 1.39 -18.42 -6.02
C VAL A 241 0.38 -18.12 -4.91
N GLU A 242 0.71 -18.52 -3.68
CA GLU A 242 -0.13 -18.28 -2.50
C GLU A 242 -0.14 -16.79 -2.12
N CYS A 243 1.01 -16.12 -2.16
CA CYS A 243 1.09 -14.66 -2.02
C CYS A 243 0.22 -13.95 -3.07
N LYS A 244 0.21 -14.42 -4.33
CA LYS A 244 -0.68 -13.87 -5.37
C LYS A 244 -2.14 -14.02 -4.98
N ARG A 245 -2.55 -15.18 -4.45
CA ARG A 245 -3.93 -15.37 -3.97
C ARG A 245 -4.27 -14.43 -2.82
N VAL A 246 -3.35 -14.24 -1.87
CA VAL A 246 -3.53 -13.30 -0.75
C VAL A 246 -3.65 -11.86 -1.26
N ALA A 247 -2.81 -11.43 -2.21
CA ALA A 247 -2.91 -10.10 -2.82
C ALA A 247 -4.28 -9.86 -3.48
N MET A 248 -4.79 -10.86 -4.22
CA MET A 248 -6.12 -10.79 -4.86
C MET A 248 -7.24 -10.65 -3.83
N MET A 249 -7.19 -11.41 -2.73
CA MET A 249 -8.19 -11.33 -1.66
C MET A 249 -8.12 -10.03 -0.87
N ALA A 250 -6.91 -9.50 -0.67
CA ALA A 250 -6.70 -8.25 0.07
C ALA A 250 -7.35 -7.03 -0.61
N HIS A 251 -7.52 -7.03 -1.94
CA HIS A 251 -8.26 -5.99 -2.66
C HIS A 251 -9.72 -5.81 -2.17
N ASP A 252 -10.34 -6.87 -1.63
CA ASP A 252 -11.67 -6.75 -1.03
C ASP A 252 -11.67 -5.77 0.15
N GLY A 253 -10.54 -5.60 0.83
CA GLY A 253 -10.37 -4.60 1.89
C GLY A 253 -10.47 -3.17 1.36
N ILE A 254 -9.97 -2.89 0.15
CA ILE A 254 -10.14 -1.59 -0.50
C ILE A 254 -11.63 -1.34 -0.77
N ALA A 255 -12.34 -2.31 -1.34
CA ALA A 255 -13.78 -2.19 -1.62
C ALA A 255 -14.65 -2.10 -0.37
N ARG A 256 -14.18 -2.62 0.79
CA ARG A 256 -14.87 -2.49 2.09
C ARG A 256 -14.69 -1.10 2.72
N ALA A 257 -13.62 -0.39 2.37
CA ALA A 257 -13.24 0.86 3.02
C ALA A 257 -13.35 2.11 2.15
N LEU A 258 -13.44 1.97 0.83
CA LEU A 258 -13.52 3.06 -0.14
C LEU A 258 -14.69 2.86 -1.10
N ARG A 259 -15.41 3.95 -1.37
CA ARG A 259 -16.50 3.94 -2.36
C ARG A 259 -16.48 5.20 -3.23
N PRO A 260 -16.43 5.03 -4.59
CA PRO A 260 -16.12 3.80 -5.32
C PRO A 260 -14.65 3.38 -5.18
N ALA A 261 -14.32 2.13 -5.58
CA ALA A 261 -12.96 1.60 -5.66
C ALA A 261 -12.68 1.05 -7.05
N HIS A 262 -11.40 0.90 -7.40
CA HIS A 262 -10.94 0.29 -8.64
C HIS A 262 -11.52 0.94 -9.91
N THR A 263 -11.73 2.26 -9.87
CA THR A 263 -12.25 2.98 -11.00
C THR A 263 -11.21 3.05 -12.14
N PRO A 264 -11.62 3.41 -13.38
CA PRO A 264 -10.65 3.65 -14.46
C PRO A 264 -9.59 4.70 -14.14
N PHE A 265 -9.82 5.53 -13.13
CA PHE A 265 -8.92 6.61 -12.71
C PHE A 265 -7.98 6.22 -11.57
N ASP A 266 -8.24 5.09 -10.89
CA ASP A 266 -7.41 4.57 -9.81
C ASP A 266 -6.24 3.73 -10.36
N GLY A 267 -5.15 3.68 -9.62
CA GLY A 267 -4.00 2.80 -9.90
C GLY A 267 -3.83 1.71 -8.84
N ASP A 268 -4.93 1.25 -8.25
CA ASP A 268 -4.96 0.39 -7.07
C ASP A 268 -4.11 -0.87 -7.24
N THR A 269 -3.14 -1.00 -6.35
CA THR A 269 -2.11 -2.06 -6.39
C THR A 269 -1.87 -2.60 -4.99
N VAL A 270 -1.88 -3.92 -4.84
CA VAL A 270 -1.58 -4.60 -3.58
C VAL A 270 -0.44 -5.58 -3.77
N PHE A 271 0.65 -5.37 -3.03
CA PHE A 271 1.73 -6.34 -2.88
C PHE A 271 1.42 -7.26 -1.69
N ALA A 272 1.68 -8.55 -1.82
CA ALA A 272 1.63 -9.50 -0.72
C ALA A 272 3.01 -10.09 -0.47
N LEU A 273 3.41 -10.12 0.80
CA LEU A 273 4.71 -10.56 1.28
C LEU A 273 4.56 -11.67 2.33
N ALA A 274 5.47 -12.64 2.32
CA ALA A 274 5.53 -13.67 3.33
C ALA A 274 6.97 -13.89 3.80
N SER A 275 7.21 -13.74 5.12
CA SER A 275 8.58 -13.82 5.69
C SER A 275 9.07 -15.25 5.93
N ALA A 276 8.18 -16.23 5.91
CA ALA A 276 8.44 -17.64 6.16
C ALA A 276 9.03 -17.95 7.57
N GLU A 277 8.77 -17.10 8.55
CA GLU A 277 9.18 -17.33 9.94
C GLU A 277 8.36 -18.43 10.60
N MET A 278 7.16 -18.73 10.07
CA MET A 278 6.22 -19.67 10.64
C MET A 278 5.71 -20.66 9.59
N ALA A 279 5.92 -21.95 9.82
CA ALA A 279 5.30 -23.02 9.04
C ALA A 279 3.78 -23.05 9.28
N LEU A 280 3.01 -23.28 8.23
CA LEU A 280 1.57 -23.53 8.36
C LEU A 280 1.33 -24.93 8.93
N SER A 281 0.23 -25.11 9.69
CA SER A 281 -0.12 -26.38 10.31
C SER A 281 -0.38 -27.47 9.25
N GLU A 282 0.17 -28.65 9.47
CA GLU A 282 -0.10 -29.83 8.64
C GLU A 282 -1.47 -30.46 8.94
N ASP A 283 -2.05 -30.18 10.11
CA ASP A 283 -3.36 -30.69 10.53
C ASP A 283 -4.54 -30.00 9.84
N LEU A 284 -4.30 -28.85 9.20
CA LEU A 284 -5.31 -28.06 8.52
C LEU A 284 -5.09 -28.05 7.02
N LEU A 285 -6.20 -28.09 6.25
CA LEU A 285 -6.13 -27.93 4.80
C LEU A 285 -5.42 -26.60 4.45
N ARG A 286 -4.31 -26.69 3.71
CA ARG A 286 -3.49 -25.52 3.36
C ARG A 286 -4.30 -24.42 2.68
N ALA A 287 -5.21 -24.78 1.77
CA ALA A 287 -6.09 -23.81 1.10
C ALA A 287 -7.01 -23.06 2.10
N ALA A 288 -7.46 -23.70 3.18
CA ALA A 288 -8.27 -23.05 4.21
C ALA A 288 -7.43 -22.03 5.02
N GLN A 289 -6.17 -22.37 5.31
CA GLN A 289 -5.26 -21.45 6.00
C GLN A 289 -4.94 -20.23 5.13
N ILE A 290 -4.69 -20.42 3.82
CA ILE A 290 -4.48 -19.33 2.86
C ILE A 290 -5.76 -18.45 2.77
N GLY A 291 -6.94 -19.07 2.73
CA GLY A 291 -8.22 -18.35 2.75
C GLY A 291 -8.37 -17.48 4.01
N ARG A 292 -7.97 -18.01 5.19
CA ARG A 292 -7.98 -17.27 6.45
C ARG A 292 -6.99 -16.10 6.45
N ILE A 293 -5.75 -16.30 5.94
CA ILE A 293 -4.75 -15.25 5.79
C ILE A 293 -5.25 -14.16 4.84
N GLY A 294 -5.80 -14.53 3.69
CA GLY A 294 -6.33 -13.57 2.72
C GLY A 294 -7.51 -12.75 3.24
N SER A 295 -8.43 -13.37 4.00
CA SER A 295 -9.52 -12.65 4.68
C SER A 295 -8.99 -11.66 5.72
N ALA A 296 -8.03 -12.08 6.54
CA ALA A 296 -7.38 -11.20 7.51
C ALA A 296 -6.63 -10.06 6.84
N ALA A 297 -5.97 -10.31 5.71
CA ALA A 297 -5.31 -9.28 4.92
C ALA A 297 -6.31 -8.22 4.40
N ALA A 298 -7.49 -8.63 3.96
CA ALA A 298 -8.56 -7.73 3.55
C ALA A 298 -9.08 -6.89 4.72
N ASP A 299 -9.31 -7.49 5.89
CA ASP A 299 -9.78 -6.78 7.08
C ASP A 299 -8.71 -5.81 7.61
N CYS A 300 -7.43 -6.22 7.66
CA CYS A 300 -6.31 -5.35 8.00
C CYS A 300 -6.20 -4.17 7.02
N LEU A 301 -6.38 -4.42 5.72
CA LEU A 301 -6.30 -3.35 4.71
C LEU A 301 -7.47 -2.37 4.84
N ALA A 302 -8.69 -2.84 5.10
CA ALA A 302 -9.84 -1.97 5.34
C ALA A 302 -9.61 -1.06 6.57
N ARG A 303 -9.12 -1.62 7.67
CA ARG A 303 -8.75 -0.87 8.89
C ARG A 303 -7.62 0.12 8.62
N ALA A 304 -6.57 -0.31 7.92
CA ALA A 304 -5.45 0.54 7.55
C ALA A 304 -5.88 1.75 6.71
N ILE A 305 -6.82 1.58 5.77
CA ILE A 305 -7.38 2.67 4.97
C ILE A 305 -8.12 3.69 5.86
N ALA A 306 -8.97 3.23 6.77
CA ALA A 306 -9.68 4.12 7.69
C ALA A 306 -8.70 4.89 8.58
N ARG A 307 -7.68 4.21 9.11
CA ARG A 307 -6.60 4.86 9.91
C ARG A 307 -5.79 5.86 9.10
N ALA A 308 -5.49 5.59 7.82
CA ALA A 308 -4.79 6.54 6.95
C ALA A 308 -5.53 7.87 6.85
N VAL A 309 -6.86 7.83 6.68
CA VAL A 309 -7.71 9.02 6.58
C VAL A 309 -7.90 9.67 7.95
N HIS A 310 -8.03 8.88 9.01
CA HIS A 310 -8.19 9.37 10.38
C HIS A 310 -6.96 10.18 10.85
N PHE A 311 -5.77 9.66 10.66
CA PHE A 311 -4.51 10.32 11.04
C PHE A 311 -3.98 11.31 9.99
N GLY A 312 -4.58 11.38 8.81
CA GLY A 312 -4.24 12.33 7.74
C GLY A 312 -4.75 13.75 7.96
N GLN A 313 -5.72 13.93 8.86
CA GLN A 313 -6.43 15.20 9.09
C GLN A 313 -5.58 16.27 9.76
#